data_3c53db405761d7d74482cefc05b34d9d
#
_entry.id   3c53db405761d7d74482cefc05b34d9d
#
_cell.length_a   1.000
_cell.length_b   1.000
_cell.length_c   1.000
_cell.angle_alpha   90.00
_cell.angle_beta   90.00
_cell.angle_gamma   90.00
#
_symmetry.space_group_name_H-M   'P 1'
#
loop_
_entity.id
_entity.type
_entity.pdbx_description
1 polymer ?
#
loop_
_entity_poly.entity_id
_entity_poly.type
_entity_poly.pdbx_seq_one_letter_code
_entity_poly.pdbx_strand_id
1 'polypeptide(L)'
;MRITSLIDVDNTLLDNDAAKVEIDRRLTALLGASETDRFWTAYEAVRAEFGVVDIPQTMARTLDSEASLEKRIALADLFMCFPFRDYIYLGALETITFLKARGPVVILSDGDPVFQVTKIVRSGLTELVDGQMLIYPHKEEHLLEIGAAFPADRYLLIDDKPTVIERFTARAAELNGPIETILVRQGKYAAEVPAGPWPGATHTIASIADVPAMLG
;
A
#
# COMPACT_ATOMS: atom_id res chain seq x y z
N MET A 1 -6.88 13.76 23.88
CA MET A 1 -5.67 13.49 23.07
C MET A 1 -6.13 12.94 21.73
N ARG A 2 -5.83 13.64 20.64
CA ARG A 2 -6.21 13.25 19.27
C ARG A 2 -5.10 12.39 18.67
N ILE A 3 -5.44 11.16 18.28
CA ILE A 3 -4.52 10.25 17.61
C ILE A 3 -4.88 10.20 16.12
N THR A 4 -3.92 10.40 15.23
CA THR A 4 -4.10 10.15 13.79
C THR A 4 -3.37 8.87 13.43
N SER A 5 -4.09 7.89 12.91
CA SER A 5 -3.53 6.63 12.42
C SER A 5 -3.25 6.72 10.92
N LEU A 6 -1.99 6.51 10.56
CA LEU A 6 -1.49 6.48 9.18
C LEU A 6 -1.26 5.01 8.81
N ILE A 7 -2.00 4.48 7.85
CA ILE A 7 -1.97 3.06 7.52
C ILE A 7 -1.59 2.84 6.07
N ASP A 8 -0.57 2.03 5.84
CA ASP A 8 -0.23 1.54 4.51
C ASP A 8 -1.28 0.54 3.98
N VAL A 9 -1.27 0.29 2.69
CA VAL A 9 -2.24 -0.59 2.01
C VAL A 9 -1.62 -1.93 1.63
N ASP A 10 -0.55 -1.90 0.83
CA ASP A 10 0.01 -3.08 0.19
C ASP A 10 0.74 -3.96 1.20
N ASN A 11 0.29 -5.20 1.38
CA ASN A 11 0.74 -6.14 2.40
C ASN A 11 0.52 -5.68 3.86
N THR A 12 -0.21 -4.59 4.06
CA THR A 12 -0.65 -4.12 5.39
C THR A 12 -2.15 -4.32 5.58
N LEU A 13 -2.99 -3.71 4.75
CA LEU A 13 -4.45 -3.91 4.74
C LEU A 13 -4.90 -4.90 3.67
N LEU A 14 -4.13 -5.05 2.59
CA LEU A 14 -4.44 -5.83 1.41
C LEU A 14 -3.26 -6.76 1.07
N ASP A 15 -3.53 -8.05 0.83
CA ASP A 15 -2.57 -9.05 0.37
C ASP A 15 -2.18 -8.78 -1.09
N ASN A 16 -1.26 -7.83 -1.26
CA ASN A 16 -0.79 -7.43 -2.57
C ASN A 16 0.04 -8.52 -3.27
N ASP A 17 0.70 -9.37 -2.50
CA ASP A 17 1.48 -10.48 -3.05
C ASP A 17 0.56 -11.53 -3.66
N ALA A 18 -0.52 -11.92 -2.98
CA ALA A 18 -1.53 -12.83 -3.54
C ALA A 18 -2.28 -12.21 -4.73
N ALA A 19 -2.63 -10.92 -4.65
CA ALA A 19 -3.23 -10.19 -5.78
C ALA A 19 -2.31 -10.20 -7.00
N LYS A 20 -1.00 -9.98 -6.81
CA LYS A 20 0.00 -10.00 -7.90
C LYS A 20 0.11 -11.38 -8.56
N VAL A 21 0.04 -12.47 -7.80
CA VAL A 21 0.01 -13.84 -8.34
C VAL A 21 -1.20 -14.06 -9.24
N GLU A 22 -2.38 -13.62 -8.84
CA GLU A 22 -3.59 -13.76 -9.66
C GLU A 22 -3.55 -12.83 -10.88
N ILE A 23 -3.03 -11.62 -10.75
CA ILE A 23 -2.79 -10.71 -11.89
C ILE A 23 -1.86 -11.37 -12.90
N ASP A 24 -0.74 -11.97 -12.46
CA ASP A 24 0.18 -12.70 -13.34
C ASP A 24 -0.51 -13.84 -14.10
N ARG A 25 -1.30 -14.63 -13.40
CA ARG A 25 -2.08 -15.71 -14.01
C ARG A 25 -3.05 -15.18 -15.08
N ARG A 26 -3.75 -14.07 -14.83
CA ARG A 26 -4.66 -13.44 -15.79
C ARG A 26 -3.91 -12.80 -16.95
N LEU A 27 -2.78 -12.16 -16.70
CA LEU A 27 -1.90 -11.63 -17.74
C LEU A 27 -1.44 -12.75 -18.69
N THR A 28 -0.98 -13.87 -18.12
CA THR A 28 -0.53 -15.03 -18.91
C THR A 28 -1.66 -15.61 -19.75
N ALA A 29 -2.88 -15.66 -19.22
CA ALA A 29 -4.04 -16.11 -19.98
C ALA A 29 -4.42 -15.12 -21.12
N LEU A 30 -4.22 -13.83 -20.93
CA LEU A 30 -4.55 -12.79 -21.89
C LEU A 30 -3.47 -12.60 -22.97
N LEU A 31 -2.21 -12.59 -22.57
CA LEU A 31 -1.08 -12.20 -23.41
C LEU A 31 -0.22 -13.39 -23.88
N GLY A 32 -0.26 -14.50 -23.16
CA GLY A 32 0.69 -15.60 -23.29
C GLY A 32 1.98 -15.34 -22.49
N ALA A 33 2.75 -16.39 -22.20
CA ALA A 33 3.90 -16.35 -21.29
C ALA A 33 4.95 -15.31 -21.69
N SER A 34 5.36 -15.30 -22.98
CA SER A 34 6.42 -14.40 -23.46
C SER A 34 6.07 -12.91 -23.31
N GLU A 35 4.83 -12.52 -23.59
CA GLU A 35 4.42 -11.13 -23.44
C GLU A 35 4.20 -10.76 -21.96
N THR A 36 3.80 -11.71 -21.13
CA THR A 36 3.72 -11.52 -19.67
C THR A 36 5.10 -11.28 -19.07
N ASP A 37 6.13 -12.03 -19.50
CA ASP A 37 7.52 -11.78 -19.08
C ASP A 37 8.01 -10.39 -19.51
N ARG A 38 7.67 -9.96 -20.73
CA ARG A 38 7.95 -8.59 -21.20
C ARG A 38 7.25 -7.53 -20.36
N PHE A 39 5.99 -7.78 -19.97
CA PHE A 39 5.23 -6.88 -19.10
C PHE A 39 5.92 -6.71 -17.74
N TRP A 40 6.30 -7.79 -17.09
CA TRP A 40 6.98 -7.72 -15.80
C TRP A 40 8.38 -7.12 -15.90
N THR A 41 9.09 -7.34 -16.99
CA THR A 41 10.36 -6.67 -17.27
C THR A 41 10.18 -5.15 -17.41
N ALA A 42 9.16 -4.71 -18.14
CA ALA A 42 8.82 -3.30 -18.27
C ALA A 42 8.36 -2.70 -16.92
N TYR A 43 7.59 -3.45 -16.13
CA TYR A 43 7.14 -3.06 -14.79
C TYR A 43 8.32 -2.75 -13.85
N GLU A 44 9.31 -3.64 -13.78
CA GLU A 44 10.49 -3.41 -12.93
C GLU A 44 11.38 -2.27 -13.48
N ALA A 45 11.48 -2.12 -14.80
CA ALA A 45 12.20 -0.99 -15.40
C ALA A 45 11.52 0.36 -15.09
N VAL A 46 10.20 0.44 -15.20
CA VAL A 46 9.42 1.63 -14.82
C VAL A 46 9.58 1.95 -13.35
N ARG A 47 9.47 0.93 -12.49
CA ARG A 47 9.66 1.08 -11.05
C ARG A 47 11.07 1.58 -10.69
N ALA A 48 12.10 1.08 -11.38
CA ALA A 48 13.48 1.53 -11.14
C ALA A 48 13.72 2.97 -11.60
N GLU A 49 13.04 3.40 -12.67
CA GLU A 49 13.18 4.75 -13.24
C GLU A 49 12.43 5.81 -12.42
N PHE A 50 11.21 5.52 -11.98
CA PHE A 50 10.32 6.48 -11.31
C PHE A 50 10.25 6.32 -9.78
N GLY A 51 10.88 5.27 -9.22
CA GLY A 51 10.83 4.97 -7.80
C GLY A 51 9.52 4.33 -7.32
N VAL A 52 8.49 4.29 -8.17
CA VAL A 52 7.15 3.76 -7.87
C VAL A 52 6.65 2.85 -8.98
N VAL A 53 5.64 2.06 -8.66
CA VAL A 53 4.88 1.28 -9.63
C VAL A 53 3.96 2.21 -10.42
N ASP A 54 4.09 2.22 -11.75
CA ASP A 54 3.22 2.94 -12.67
C ASP A 54 2.70 1.96 -13.73
N ILE A 55 1.47 1.49 -13.55
CA ILE A 55 0.81 0.53 -14.44
C ILE A 55 0.50 1.14 -15.81
N PRO A 56 -0.08 2.34 -15.92
CA PRO A 56 -0.27 3.01 -17.21
C PRO A 56 1.02 3.09 -18.04
N GLN A 57 2.13 3.50 -17.44
CA GLN A 57 3.42 3.59 -18.12
C GLN A 57 3.98 2.21 -18.50
N THR A 58 3.80 1.20 -17.63
CA THR A 58 4.17 -0.19 -17.91
C THR A 58 3.42 -0.71 -19.14
N MET A 59 2.11 -0.49 -19.20
CA MET A 59 1.27 -0.86 -20.34
C MET A 59 1.72 -0.17 -21.63
N ALA A 60 2.03 1.12 -21.57
CA ALA A 60 2.50 1.89 -22.72
C ALA A 60 3.83 1.34 -23.28
N ARG A 61 4.71 0.81 -22.44
CA ARG A 61 6.00 0.20 -22.86
C ARG A 61 5.86 -1.25 -23.34
N THR A 62 4.80 -1.95 -22.93
CA THR A 62 4.61 -3.36 -23.27
C THR A 62 3.82 -3.56 -24.53
N LEU A 63 2.80 -2.74 -24.76
CA LEU A 63 1.91 -2.88 -25.91
C LEU A 63 2.55 -2.33 -27.19
N ASP A 64 2.63 -3.15 -28.22
CA ASP A 64 3.04 -2.69 -29.53
C ASP A 64 2.02 -1.68 -30.10
N SER A 65 2.49 -0.79 -31.00
CA SER A 65 1.64 0.19 -31.68
C SER A 65 0.47 -0.46 -32.44
N GLU A 66 0.67 -1.69 -32.91
CA GLU A 66 -0.31 -2.48 -33.68
C GLU A 66 -1.21 -3.38 -32.81
N ALA A 67 -1.05 -3.34 -31.47
CA ALA A 67 -1.93 -4.10 -30.60
C ALA A 67 -3.39 -3.71 -30.84
N SER A 68 -4.27 -4.69 -30.98
CA SER A 68 -5.69 -4.46 -31.24
C SER A 68 -6.37 -3.66 -30.11
N LEU A 69 -7.44 -2.96 -30.42
CA LEU A 69 -8.20 -2.19 -29.45
C LEU A 69 -8.73 -3.10 -28.33
N GLU A 70 -9.21 -4.29 -28.67
CA GLU A 70 -9.70 -5.27 -27.72
C GLU A 70 -8.61 -5.69 -26.72
N LYS A 71 -7.39 -5.92 -27.18
CA LYS A 71 -6.24 -6.28 -26.34
C LYS A 71 -5.88 -5.14 -25.36
N ARG A 72 -5.91 -3.90 -25.85
CA ARG A 72 -5.65 -2.70 -25.02
C ARG A 72 -6.70 -2.55 -23.92
N ILE A 73 -7.98 -2.69 -24.28
CA ILE A 73 -9.10 -2.61 -23.33
C ILE A 73 -8.99 -3.74 -22.31
N ALA A 74 -8.80 -4.98 -22.75
CA ALA A 74 -8.72 -6.13 -21.85
C ALA A 74 -7.55 -6.01 -20.84
N LEU A 75 -6.40 -5.48 -21.28
CA LEU A 75 -5.27 -5.24 -20.39
C LEU A 75 -5.57 -4.11 -19.39
N ALA A 76 -6.19 -3.02 -19.83
CA ALA A 76 -6.62 -1.94 -18.94
C ALA A 76 -7.65 -2.44 -17.90
N ASP A 77 -8.66 -3.18 -18.33
CA ASP A 77 -9.69 -3.74 -17.47
C ASP A 77 -9.11 -4.72 -16.45
N LEU A 78 -8.09 -5.50 -16.84
CA LEU A 78 -7.43 -6.43 -15.92
C LEU A 78 -6.91 -5.73 -14.68
N PHE A 79 -6.32 -4.56 -14.81
CA PHE A 79 -5.78 -3.78 -13.70
C PHE A 79 -6.83 -2.87 -13.05
N MET A 80 -7.62 -2.14 -13.85
CA MET A 80 -8.55 -1.13 -13.35
C MET A 80 -9.82 -1.74 -12.74
N CYS A 81 -10.19 -2.97 -13.15
CA CYS A 81 -11.37 -3.68 -12.66
C CYS A 81 -11.01 -4.92 -11.82
N PHE A 82 -9.75 -5.06 -11.40
CA PHE A 82 -9.33 -6.18 -10.57
C PHE A 82 -10.08 -6.19 -9.23
N PRO A 83 -10.54 -7.35 -8.73
CA PRO A 83 -11.34 -7.44 -7.51
C PRO A 83 -10.47 -7.35 -6.25
N PHE A 84 -9.82 -6.21 -6.02
CA PHE A 84 -8.93 -6.01 -4.87
C PHE A 84 -9.59 -6.24 -3.52
N ARG A 85 -10.92 -6.12 -3.44
CA ARG A 85 -11.69 -6.37 -2.22
C ARG A 85 -11.52 -7.80 -1.69
N ASP A 86 -11.34 -8.77 -2.59
CA ASP A 86 -11.20 -10.19 -2.24
C ASP A 86 -9.83 -10.49 -1.60
N TYR A 87 -8.93 -9.51 -1.62
CA TYR A 87 -7.56 -9.61 -1.08
C TYR A 87 -7.34 -8.79 0.20
N ILE A 88 -8.40 -8.24 0.80
CA ILE A 88 -8.29 -7.56 2.10
C ILE A 88 -7.94 -8.60 3.16
N TYR A 89 -6.90 -8.33 3.95
CA TYR A 89 -6.52 -9.20 5.05
C TYR A 89 -7.63 -9.34 6.09
N LEU A 90 -7.74 -10.53 6.66
CA LEU A 90 -8.63 -10.79 7.78
C LEU A 90 -8.29 -9.84 8.95
N GLY A 91 -9.30 -9.19 9.53
CA GLY A 91 -9.14 -8.25 10.62
C GLY A 91 -8.80 -6.82 10.21
N ALA A 92 -8.53 -6.55 8.91
CA ALA A 92 -8.22 -5.19 8.46
C ALA A 92 -9.38 -4.21 8.67
N LEU A 93 -10.60 -4.64 8.36
CA LEU A 93 -11.81 -3.81 8.52
C LEU A 93 -12.13 -3.52 9.99
N GLU A 94 -12.00 -4.53 10.85
CA GLU A 94 -12.16 -4.42 12.29
C GLU A 94 -11.11 -3.50 12.90
N THR A 95 -9.87 -3.59 12.41
CA THR A 95 -8.77 -2.70 12.84
C THR A 95 -9.04 -1.25 12.46
N ILE A 96 -9.48 -0.97 11.24
CA ILE A 96 -9.86 0.39 10.83
C ILE A 96 -10.98 0.92 11.72
N THR A 97 -12.01 0.11 11.97
CA THR A 97 -13.14 0.48 12.85
C THR A 97 -12.67 0.80 14.27
N PHE A 98 -11.80 -0.03 14.83
CA PHE A 98 -11.20 0.15 16.15
C PHE A 98 -10.37 1.45 16.23
N LEU A 99 -9.58 1.74 15.22
CA LEU A 99 -8.76 2.96 15.17
C LEU A 99 -9.62 4.23 14.98
N LYS A 100 -10.68 4.17 14.17
CA LYS A 100 -11.63 5.29 13.99
C LYS A 100 -12.28 5.73 15.30
N ALA A 101 -12.50 4.82 16.24
CA ALA A 101 -13.02 5.17 17.57
C ALA A 101 -12.01 5.99 18.41
N ARG A 102 -10.73 6.07 18.01
CA ARG A 102 -9.64 6.78 18.69
C ARG A 102 -9.21 8.07 17.98
N GLY A 103 -9.60 8.24 16.72
CA GLY A 103 -9.30 9.43 15.94
C GLY A 103 -9.32 9.17 14.43
N PRO A 104 -8.85 10.13 13.63
CA PRO A 104 -8.78 9.99 12.19
C PRO A 104 -7.91 8.79 11.77
N VAL A 105 -8.39 8.06 10.76
CA VAL A 105 -7.64 7.01 10.08
C VAL A 105 -7.42 7.46 8.65
N VAL A 106 -6.15 7.52 8.25
CA VAL A 106 -5.72 8.00 6.93
C VAL A 106 -4.96 6.86 6.24
N ILE A 107 -5.37 6.51 5.06
CA ILE A 107 -4.56 5.66 4.20
C ILE A 107 -3.38 6.48 3.72
N LEU A 108 -2.17 5.98 3.96
CA LEU A 108 -0.92 6.59 3.53
C LEU A 108 -0.10 5.58 2.73
N SER A 109 -0.11 5.70 1.42
CA SER A 109 0.46 4.67 0.53
C SER A 109 1.44 5.25 -0.49
N ASP A 110 2.44 4.45 -0.84
CA ASP A 110 3.30 4.72 -1.98
C ASP A 110 2.64 4.24 -3.27
N GLY A 111 2.78 5.00 -4.34
CA GLY A 111 2.30 4.57 -5.66
C GLY A 111 2.00 5.71 -6.61
N ASP A 112 1.61 5.35 -7.83
CA ASP A 112 1.12 6.31 -8.80
C ASP A 112 -0.32 6.75 -8.45
N PRO A 113 -0.69 8.00 -8.79
CA PRO A 113 -1.98 8.55 -8.39
C PRO A 113 -3.19 7.95 -9.13
N VAL A 114 -2.98 7.14 -10.17
CA VAL A 114 -4.06 6.53 -10.95
C VAL A 114 -4.34 5.11 -10.47
N PHE A 115 -3.34 4.24 -10.53
CA PHE A 115 -3.53 2.82 -10.21
C PHE A 115 -3.70 2.59 -8.71
N GLN A 116 -2.90 3.25 -7.86
CA GLN A 116 -2.99 3.07 -6.40
C GLN A 116 -4.33 3.60 -5.85
N VAL A 117 -4.78 4.77 -6.34
CA VAL A 117 -6.11 5.27 -5.99
C VAL A 117 -7.20 4.31 -6.46
N THR A 118 -7.12 3.80 -7.70
CA THR A 118 -8.09 2.82 -8.23
C THR A 118 -8.13 1.56 -7.37
N LYS A 119 -6.98 1.03 -6.98
CA LYS A 119 -6.86 -0.14 -6.09
C LYS A 119 -7.58 0.11 -4.75
N ILE A 120 -7.30 1.23 -4.10
CA ILE A 120 -7.88 1.60 -2.80
C ILE A 120 -9.40 1.78 -2.91
N VAL A 121 -9.89 2.46 -3.95
CA VAL A 121 -11.32 2.61 -4.19
C VAL A 121 -12.00 1.27 -4.49
N ARG A 122 -11.41 0.46 -5.37
CA ARG A 122 -11.96 -0.87 -5.73
C ARG A 122 -11.94 -1.88 -4.59
N SER A 123 -11.04 -1.73 -3.64
CA SER A 123 -11.05 -2.56 -2.42
C SER A 123 -12.13 -2.17 -1.43
N GLY A 124 -12.74 -0.98 -1.55
CA GLY A 124 -13.73 -0.44 -0.60
C GLY A 124 -13.08 0.18 0.65
N LEU A 125 -11.76 0.33 0.67
CA LEU A 125 -11.05 0.92 1.81
C LEU A 125 -11.31 2.43 1.92
N THR A 126 -11.59 3.11 0.81
CA THR A 126 -11.87 4.56 0.78
C THR A 126 -13.07 4.92 1.65
N GLU A 127 -14.15 4.15 1.56
CA GLU A 127 -15.39 4.37 2.34
C GLU A 127 -15.14 4.17 3.83
N LEU A 128 -14.28 3.22 4.18
CA LEU A 128 -13.98 2.90 5.58
C LEU A 128 -13.20 4.01 6.28
N VAL A 129 -12.37 4.76 5.53
CA VAL A 129 -11.57 5.86 6.05
C VAL A 129 -12.17 7.23 5.72
N ASP A 130 -13.46 7.31 5.36
CA ASP A 130 -14.19 8.54 5.03
C ASP A 130 -13.50 9.37 3.92
N GLY A 131 -12.89 8.69 2.95
CA GLY A 131 -12.12 9.30 1.85
C GLY A 131 -10.76 9.85 2.25
N GLN A 132 -10.30 9.65 3.49
CA GLN A 132 -9.02 10.18 3.97
C GLN A 132 -7.87 9.33 3.46
N MET A 133 -7.22 9.76 2.37
CA MET A 133 -6.05 9.08 1.79
C MET A 133 -5.05 10.08 1.24
N LEU A 134 -3.77 9.71 1.37
CA LEU A 134 -2.61 10.40 0.81
C LEU A 134 -1.79 9.38 0.03
N ILE A 135 -1.49 9.71 -1.23
CA ILE A 135 -0.69 8.87 -2.12
C ILE A 135 0.52 9.67 -2.55
N TYR A 136 1.70 9.14 -2.31
CA TYR A 136 2.98 9.77 -2.65
C TYR A 136 3.90 8.76 -3.36
N PRO A 137 4.86 9.21 -4.15
CA PRO A 137 5.94 8.35 -4.63
C PRO A 137 6.83 7.80 -3.50
N HIS A 138 7.11 8.65 -2.49
CA HIS A 138 7.94 8.38 -1.32
C HIS A 138 7.30 9.05 -0.11
N LYS A 139 6.33 8.39 0.50
CA LYS A 139 5.49 8.95 1.59
C LYS A 139 6.30 9.44 2.79
N GLU A 140 7.45 8.86 3.04
CA GLU A 140 8.38 9.26 4.10
C GLU A 140 9.07 10.62 3.86
N GLU A 141 8.93 11.19 2.66
CA GLU A 141 9.46 12.51 2.33
C GLU A 141 8.46 13.65 2.57
N HIS A 142 7.20 13.31 2.92
CA HIS A 142 6.08 14.27 3.00
C HIS A 142 5.54 14.49 4.42
N LEU A 143 6.35 14.25 5.47
CA LEU A 143 5.87 14.31 6.86
C LEU A 143 5.31 15.70 7.25
N LEU A 144 5.88 16.79 6.76
CA LEU A 144 5.37 18.14 6.99
C LEU A 144 3.98 18.33 6.41
N GLU A 145 3.75 17.84 5.18
CA GLU A 145 2.45 17.91 4.50
C GLU A 145 1.42 17.03 5.21
N ILE A 146 1.81 15.82 5.61
CA ILE A 146 0.98 14.89 6.37
C ILE A 146 0.54 15.53 7.70
N GLY A 147 1.49 16.09 8.44
CA GLY A 147 1.23 16.76 9.72
C GLY A 147 0.33 18.00 9.57
N ALA A 148 0.47 18.75 8.47
CA ALA A 148 -0.40 19.91 8.17
C ALA A 148 -1.82 19.48 7.78
N ALA A 149 -1.96 18.43 6.98
CA ALA A 149 -3.27 17.92 6.53
C ALA A 149 -4.03 17.23 7.67
N PHE A 150 -3.33 16.51 8.54
CA PHE A 150 -3.92 15.71 9.62
C PHE A 150 -3.26 16.01 10.98
N PRO A 151 -3.41 17.22 11.52
CA PRO A 151 -2.78 17.60 12.78
C PRO A 151 -3.29 16.72 13.94
N ALA A 152 -2.37 16.25 14.79
CA ALA A 152 -2.67 15.35 15.90
C ALA A 152 -1.75 15.60 17.10
N ASP A 153 -2.19 15.18 18.29
CA ASP A 153 -1.35 15.15 19.48
C ASP A 153 -0.34 13.98 19.44
N ARG A 154 -0.69 12.91 18.68
CA ARG A 154 0.13 11.72 18.47
C ARG A 154 -0.21 11.08 17.14
N TYR A 155 0.79 10.50 16.48
CA TYR A 155 0.62 9.70 15.26
C TYR A 155 0.89 8.22 15.53
N LEU A 156 0.20 7.37 14.79
CA LEU A 156 0.42 5.94 14.75
C LEU A 156 0.65 5.55 13.29
N LEU A 157 1.85 5.08 12.95
CA LEU A 157 2.15 4.54 11.61
C LEU A 157 2.07 3.02 11.65
N ILE A 158 1.33 2.42 10.71
CA ILE A 158 1.22 0.97 10.53
C ILE A 158 1.67 0.64 9.11
N ASP A 159 2.74 -0.14 8.98
CA ASP A 159 3.38 -0.43 7.69
C ASP A 159 4.04 -1.82 7.72
N ASP A 160 4.16 -2.50 6.55
CA ASP A 160 4.84 -3.78 6.40
C ASP A 160 6.33 -3.63 6.05
N LYS A 161 6.77 -2.41 5.64
CA LYS A 161 8.13 -2.15 5.19
C LYS A 161 9.02 -1.60 6.28
N PRO A 162 10.05 -2.34 6.74
CA PRO A 162 11.01 -1.87 7.73
C PRO A 162 11.68 -0.55 7.34
N THR A 163 12.06 -0.39 6.08
CA THR A 163 12.75 0.81 5.58
C THR A 163 11.87 2.06 5.64
N VAL A 164 10.56 1.94 5.43
CA VAL A 164 9.61 3.05 5.59
C VAL A 164 9.52 3.46 7.05
N ILE A 165 9.37 2.49 7.96
CA ILE A 165 9.31 2.74 9.40
C ILE A 165 10.58 3.44 9.89
N GLU A 166 11.77 2.99 9.48
CA GLU A 166 13.04 3.63 9.85
C GLU A 166 13.12 5.08 9.37
N ARG A 167 12.74 5.35 8.11
CA ARG A 167 12.76 6.70 7.53
C ARG A 167 11.75 7.63 8.21
N PHE A 168 10.53 7.15 8.49
CA PHE A 168 9.55 7.91 9.26
C PHE A 168 10.06 8.23 10.66
N THR A 169 10.65 7.25 11.36
CA THR A 169 11.21 7.44 12.70
C THR A 169 12.34 8.45 12.68
N ALA A 170 13.23 8.39 11.71
CA ALA A 170 14.36 9.32 11.57
C ALA A 170 13.91 10.77 11.33
N ARG A 171 12.76 10.98 10.69
CA ARG A 171 12.17 12.28 10.35
C ARG A 171 11.00 12.69 11.24
N ALA A 172 10.74 11.97 12.32
CA ALA A 172 9.57 12.17 13.20
C ALA A 172 9.39 13.61 13.70
N ALA A 173 10.49 14.35 13.84
CA ALA A 173 10.45 15.77 14.26
C ALA A 173 9.73 16.68 13.23
N GLU A 174 9.53 16.24 12.00
CA GLU A 174 8.79 16.99 10.97
C GLU A 174 7.26 16.87 11.15
N LEU A 175 6.78 15.88 11.89
CA LEU A 175 5.40 15.80 12.35
C LEU A 175 5.20 16.74 13.56
N ASN A 176 4.02 17.32 13.70
CA ASN A 176 3.68 18.18 14.82
C ASN A 176 3.31 17.39 16.10
N GLY A 177 3.83 16.18 16.28
CA GLY A 177 3.57 15.31 17.42
C GLY A 177 4.43 14.04 17.40
N PRO A 178 4.52 13.32 18.53
CA PRO A 178 5.23 12.05 18.59
C PRO A 178 4.58 11.00 17.71
N ILE A 179 5.39 10.09 17.17
CA ILE A 179 4.93 8.96 16.37
C ILE A 179 5.24 7.64 17.07
N GLU A 180 4.27 6.75 17.10
CA GLU A 180 4.45 5.32 17.35
C GLU A 180 4.39 4.57 16.03
N THR A 181 5.19 3.52 15.91
CA THR A 181 5.29 2.74 14.69
C THR A 181 4.99 1.28 14.95
N ILE A 182 4.21 0.66 14.08
CA ILE A 182 3.86 -0.76 14.12
C ILE A 182 4.35 -1.40 12.83
N LEU A 183 5.32 -2.32 12.94
CA LEU A 183 5.68 -3.20 11.85
C LEU A 183 4.70 -4.39 11.81
N VAL A 184 3.99 -4.53 10.68
CA VAL A 184 3.13 -5.69 10.43
C VAL A 184 3.91 -6.71 9.62
N ARG A 185 4.06 -7.94 10.16
CA ARG A 185 4.81 -9.02 9.49
C ARG A 185 3.93 -9.80 8.52
N GLN A 186 3.40 -9.10 7.54
CA GLN A 186 2.63 -9.65 6.43
C GLN A 186 3.40 -9.42 5.11
N GLY A 187 3.11 -10.26 4.10
CA GLY A 187 3.76 -10.14 2.80
C GLY A 187 5.27 -10.41 2.81
N LYS A 188 5.90 -10.09 1.70
CA LYS A 188 7.30 -10.44 1.41
C LYS A 188 8.32 -9.76 2.32
N TYR A 189 8.04 -8.53 2.78
CA TYR A 189 8.98 -7.77 3.61
C TYR A 189 9.13 -8.32 5.03
N ALA A 190 8.22 -9.18 5.48
CA ALA A 190 8.32 -9.87 6.77
C ALA A 190 9.63 -10.66 6.95
N ALA A 191 10.22 -11.13 5.83
CA ALA A 191 11.48 -11.88 5.84
C ALA A 191 12.74 -10.99 5.92
N GLU A 192 12.62 -9.68 5.73
CA GLU A 192 13.75 -8.75 5.75
C GLU A 192 14.27 -8.43 7.15
N VAL A 193 13.49 -8.74 8.18
CA VAL A 193 13.83 -8.51 9.58
C VAL A 193 13.85 -9.83 10.37
N PRO A 194 14.69 -9.95 11.41
CA PRO A 194 14.75 -11.13 12.26
C PRO A 194 13.40 -11.49 12.87
N ALA A 195 13.17 -12.75 13.19
CA ALA A 195 11.94 -13.20 13.87
C ALA A 195 11.81 -12.55 15.25
N GLY A 196 10.57 -12.27 15.67
CA GLY A 196 10.26 -11.63 16.96
C GLY A 196 10.15 -10.11 16.88
N PRO A 197 10.17 -9.42 18.04
CA PRO A 197 10.13 -7.96 18.08
C PRO A 197 11.32 -7.34 17.35
N TRP A 198 11.02 -6.37 16.48
CA TRP A 198 12.05 -5.66 15.72
C TRP A 198 12.32 -4.28 16.36
N PRO A 199 13.56 -3.99 16.74
CA PRO A 199 13.88 -2.76 17.49
C PRO A 199 13.75 -1.47 16.66
N GLY A 200 13.59 -1.56 15.35
CA GLY A 200 13.33 -0.44 14.44
C GLY A 200 11.90 0.11 14.51
N ALA A 201 10.96 -0.63 15.12
CA ALA A 201 9.59 -0.19 15.33
C ALA A 201 9.24 -0.15 16.82
N THR A 202 8.26 0.69 17.20
CA THR A 202 7.72 0.70 18.58
C THR A 202 7.08 -0.64 18.92
N HIS A 203 6.34 -1.21 17.95
CA HIS A 203 5.70 -2.51 18.06
C HIS A 203 5.93 -3.34 16.81
N THR A 204 5.91 -4.67 16.99
CA THR A 204 5.97 -5.65 15.89
C THR A 204 4.85 -6.65 16.11
N ILE A 205 4.00 -6.83 15.12
CA ILE A 205 2.86 -7.75 15.16
C ILE A 205 2.90 -8.72 13.98
N ALA A 206 2.25 -9.86 14.12
CA ALA A 206 2.20 -10.86 13.05
C ALA A 206 1.17 -10.50 11.98
N SER A 207 0.05 -9.90 12.39
CA SER A 207 -1.09 -9.60 11.53
C SER A 207 -1.70 -8.24 11.87
N ILE A 208 -2.30 -7.59 10.88
CA ILE A 208 -3.08 -6.37 11.10
C ILE A 208 -4.22 -6.60 12.10
N ALA A 209 -4.75 -7.82 12.19
CA ALA A 209 -5.77 -8.21 13.16
C ALA A 209 -5.31 -8.11 14.64
N ASP A 210 -4.00 -8.04 14.89
CA ASP A 210 -3.44 -7.97 16.24
C ASP A 210 -3.48 -6.55 16.84
N VAL A 211 -3.66 -5.52 15.99
CA VAL A 211 -3.66 -4.10 16.42
C VAL A 211 -4.64 -3.80 17.53
N PRO A 212 -5.93 -4.25 17.49
CA PRO A 212 -6.86 -3.98 18.57
C PRO A 212 -6.42 -4.56 19.91
N ALA A 213 -5.90 -5.77 19.93
CA ALA A 213 -5.43 -6.43 21.14
C ALA A 213 -4.15 -5.79 21.71
N MET A 214 -3.29 -5.27 20.85
CA MET A 214 -2.04 -4.62 21.24
C MET A 214 -2.27 -3.22 21.82
N LEU A 215 -3.24 -2.45 21.30
CA LEU A 215 -3.54 -1.07 21.71
C LEU A 215 -4.69 -0.97 22.75
N GLY A 216 -5.41 -2.06 22.98
CA GLY A 216 -6.57 -2.15 23.89
C GLY A 216 -6.23 -2.16 25.30
#